data_749e24f3b62f097e10a7421a627e7ae4
#
_entry.id   749e24f3b62f097e10a7421a627e7ae4
#
_cell.length_a   1.000
_cell.length_b   1.000
_cell.length_c   1.000
_cell.angle_alpha   90.00
_cell.angle_beta   90.00
_cell.angle_gamma   90.00
#
_symmetry.space_group_name_H-M   'P 1'
#
loop_
_entity.id
_entity.type
_entity.pdbx_description
1 polymer ?
#
loop_
_entity_poly.entity_id
_entity_poly.type
_entity_poly.pdbx_seq_one_letter_code
_entity_poly.pdbx_strand_id
1 'polypeptide(L)'
;MLEPEKVQLSPMQKTWILDLDGTIVVHDGPYILGKDQFLPGAEEFLASIPPNDIIIFLTARGEWEKRHTLQFLKENHVRYDHIIFGAGQGERILINDNKPDGLVTAVAINTTRDRFCRTKFEPDHGLGTMYD
;
A
#
# COMPACT_ATOMS: atom_id res chain seq x y z
N MET A 1 -8.98 -15.65 -4.03
CA MET A 1 -9.90 -14.55 -4.35
C MET A 1 -9.23 -13.64 -5.35
N LEU A 2 -9.93 -13.29 -6.42
CA LEU A 2 -9.38 -12.42 -7.46
C LEU A 2 -9.39 -10.97 -6.99
N GLU A 3 -8.39 -10.21 -7.46
CA GLU A 3 -8.39 -8.77 -7.24
C GLU A 3 -9.55 -8.14 -8.01
N PRO A 4 -10.23 -7.14 -7.43
CA PRO A 4 -11.21 -6.40 -8.20
C PRO A 4 -10.55 -5.66 -9.36
N GLU A 5 -11.23 -5.56 -10.49
CA GLU A 5 -10.70 -4.81 -11.63
C GLU A 5 -10.53 -3.33 -11.29
N LYS A 6 -11.51 -2.80 -10.55
CA LYS A 6 -11.61 -1.38 -10.30
C LYS A 6 -12.22 -1.13 -8.92
N VAL A 7 -11.69 -0.13 -8.23
CA VAL A 7 -12.26 0.38 -6.99
C VAL A 7 -12.46 1.88 -7.15
N GLN A 8 -13.69 2.33 -6.92
CA GLN A 8 -14.01 3.76 -6.92
C GLN A 8 -13.72 4.33 -5.56
N LEU A 9 -13.02 5.44 -5.53
CA LEU A 9 -12.62 6.13 -4.30
C LEU A 9 -13.23 7.53 -4.26
N SER A 10 -13.48 8.03 -3.05
CA SER A 10 -13.89 9.42 -2.88
C SER A 10 -12.73 10.36 -3.24
N PRO A 11 -12.99 11.66 -3.47
CA PRO A 11 -11.93 12.63 -3.67
C PRO A 11 -11.24 13.06 -2.37
N MET A 12 -11.69 12.58 -1.21
CA MET A 12 -11.10 12.93 0.08
C MET A 12 -9.68 12.37 0.20
N GLN A 13 -8.91 12.93 1.12
CA GLN A 13 -7.58 12.41 1.46
C GLN A 13 -7.67 10.94 1.86
N LYS A 14 -6.91 10.09 1.20
CA LYS A 14 -6.84 8.65 1.51
C LYS A 14 -5.60 8.34 2.32
N THR A 15 -5.66 7.23 3.03
CA THR A 15 -4.51 6.63 3.69
C THR A 15 -4.24 5.28 3.03
N TRP A 16 -3.09 5.18 2.39
CA TRP A 16 -2.65 3.95 1.73
C TRP A 16 -1.79 3.15 2.70
N ILE A 17 -2.19 1.92 2.96
CA ILE A 17 -1.44 1.00 3.82
C ILE A 17 -0.90 -0.08 2.91
N LEU A 18 0.41 -0.13 2.75
CA LEU A 18 1.08 -0.97 1.76
C LEU A 18 2.05 -1.91 2.45
N ASP A 19 1.95 -3.19 2.13
CA ASP A 19 2.96 -4.18 2.48
C ASP A 19 4.18 -4.00 1.59
N LEU A 20 5.31 -4.56 1.95
CA LEU A 20 6.54 -4.50 1.15
C LEU A 20 6.80 -5.81 0.42
N ASP A 21 7.20 -6.85 1.15
CA ASP A 21 7.65 -8.11 0.54
C ASP A 21 6.52 -8.81 -0.21
N GLY A 22 6.73 -9.08 -1.48
CA GLY A 22 5.77 -9.77 -2.33
C GLY A 22 4.64 -8.90 -2.85
N THR A 23 4.56 -7.65 -2.40
CA THR A 23 3.49 -6.69 -2.77
C THR A 23 4.05 -5.51 -3.57
N ILE A 24 5.12 -4.90 -3.08
CA ILE A 24 5.79 -3.75 -3.72
C ILE A 24 7.15 -4.18 -4.25
N VAL A 25 7.87 -4.99 -3.47
CA VAL A 25 9.18 -5.51 -3.84
C VAL A 25 9.15 -7.04 -3.86
N VAL A 26 10.12 -7.63 -4.53
CA VAL A 26 10.26 -9.09 -4.61
C VAL A 26 10.37 -9.67 -3.19
N HIS A 27 9.58 -10.69 -2.91
CA HIS A 27 9.60 -11.38 -1.62
C HIS A 27 10.98 -11.96 -1.35
N ASP A 28 11.54 -11.66 -0.17
CA ASP A 28 12.88 -12.07 0.23
C ASP A 28 13.98 -11.66 -0.75
N GLY A 29 13.77 -10.55 -1.47
CA GLY A 29 14.72 -10.05 -2.46
C GLY A 29 16.16 -9.95 -1.94
N PRO A 30 16.42 -9.34 -0.75
CA PRO A 30 17.77 -9.26 -0.22
C PRO A 30 18.45 -10.60 -0.03
N TYR A 31 17.69 -11.67 0.24
CA TYR A 31 18.25 -13.02 0.44
C TYR A 31 18.40 -13.79 -0.87
N ILE A 32 17.49 -13.57 -1.82
CA ILE A 32 17.47 -14.30 -3.10
C ILE A 32 18.31 -13.56 -4.15
N LEU A 33 18.18 -12.23 -4.22
CA LEU A 33 18.81 -11.40 -5.25
C LEU A 33 19.98 -10.58 -4.71
N GLY A 34 20.18 -10.57 -3.40
CA GLY A 34 21.18 -9.74 -2.74
C GLY A 34 20.75 -8.28 -2.56
N LYS A 35 19.55 -7.91 -2.98
CA LYS A 35 19.01 -6.56 -2.89
C LYS A 35 17.51 -6.57 -3.04
N ASP A 36 16.85 -5.48 -2.60
CA ASP A 36 15.45 -5.25 -2.92
C ASP A 36 15.32 -4.85 -4.40
N GLN A 37 14.19 -5.23 -4.98
CA GLN A 37 13.85 -4.89 -6.35
C GLN A 37 12.34 -4.67 -6.44
N PHE A 38 11.92 -3.57 -7.04
CA PHE A 38 10.50 -3.32 -7.24
C PHE A 38 9.87 -4.36 -8.15
N LEU A 39 8.65 -4.74 -7.84
CA LEU A 39 7.82 -5.50 -8.76
C LEU A 39 7.44 -4.60 -9.95
N PRO A 40 7.31 -5.16 -11.16
CA PRO A 40 6.88 -4.36 -12.31
C PRO A 40 5.57 -3.62 -12.02
N GLY A 41 5.56 -2.32 -12.24
CA GLY A 41 4.41 -1.44 -12.01
C GLY A 41 4.32 -0.82 -10.62
N ALA A 42 5.05 -1.34 -9.63
CA ALA A 42 4.95 -0.84 -8.26
C ALA A 42 5.51 0.56 -8.09
N GLU A 43 6.65 0.83 -8.72
CA GLU A 43 7.30 2.14 -8.62
C GLU A 43 6.44 3.24 -9.24
N GLU A 44 5.87 2.97 -10.40
CA GLU A 44 4.96 3.88 -11.10
C GLU A 44 3.70 4.14 -10.27
N PHE A 45 3.17 3.10 -9.65
CA PHE A 45 2.00 3.24 -8.78
C PHE A 45 2.31 4.17 -7.60
N LEU A 46 3.43 3.95 -6.92
CA LEU A 46 3.83 4.77 -5.78
C LEU A 46 3.96 6.24 -6.18
N ALA A 47 4.56 6.48 -7.34
CA ALA A 47 4.71 7.84 -7.86
C ALA A 47 3.37 8.50 -8.24
N SER A 48 2.35 7.69 -8.54
CA SER A 48 1.03 8.17 -8.93
C SER A 48 0.12 8.54 -7.76
N ILE A 49 0.47 8.14 -6.54
CA ILE A 49 -0.35 8.45 -5.37
C ILE A 49 -0.38 9.96 -5.16
N PRO A 50 -1.59 10.57 -5.06
CA PRO A 50 -1.69 12.01 -4.86
C PRO A 50 -0.86 12.52 -3.69
N PRO A 51 -0.20 13.68 -3.81
CA PRO A 51 0.74 14.15 -2.78
C PRO A 51 0.09 14.47 -1.43
N ASN A 52 -1.22 14.73 -1.39
CA ASN A 52 -1.90 14.94 -0.11
C ASN A 52 -2.32 13.65 0.57
N ASP A 53 -2.28 12.52 -0.11
CA ASP A 53 -2.63 11.24 0.51
C ASP A 53 -1.51 10.77 1.43
N ILE A 54 -1.89 10.04 2.48
CA ILE A 54 -0.96 9.50 3.45
C ILE A 54 -0.52 8.12 2.98
N ILE A 55 0.78 7.83 3.07
CA ILE A 55 1.34 6.51 2.75
C ILE A 55 1.96 5.92 4.00
N ILE A 56 1.50 4.73 4.37
CA ILE A 56 2.04 3.94 5.48
C ILE A 56 2.52 2.61 4.93
N PHE A 57 3.80 2.31 5.08
CA PHE A 57 4.28 0.96 4.84
C PHE A 57 4.14 0.13 6.12
N LEU A 58 3.59 -1.07 5.98
CA LEU A 58 3.39 -2.00 7.08
C LEU A 58 4.09 -3.30 6.71
N THR A 59 5.17 -3.63 7.40
CA THR A 59 6.01 -4.76 7.04
C THR A 59 6.29 -5.69 8.22
N ALA A 60 6.37 -6.97 7.93
CA ALA A 60 6.80 -7.96 8.91
C ALA A 60 8.33 -7.95 9.13
N ARG A 61 9.07 -7.22 8.31
CA ARG A 61 10.53 -7.10 8.47
C ARG A 61 10.86 -6.65 9.89
N GLY A 62 11.90 -7.23 10.47
CA GLY A 62 12.34 -6.90 11.84
C GLY A 62 13.32 -5.74 11.88
N GLU A 63 13.75 -5.40 13.11
CA GLU A 63 14.68 -4.28 13.35
C GLU A 63 15.99 -4.41 12.60
N TRP A 64 16.51 -5.64 12.46
CA TRP A 64 17.78 -5.86 11.78
C TRP A 64 17.72 -5.64 10.26
N GLU A 65 16.53 -5.58 9.70
CA GLU A 65 16.30 -5.28 8.28
C GLU A 65 16.01 -3.80 8.02
N LYS A 66 15.82 -3.03 9.08
CA LYS A 66 15.34 -1.66 9.01
C LYS A 66 16.29 -0.76 8.21
N ARG A 67 17.59 -0.86 8.48
CA ARG A 67 18.59 0.03 7.87
C ARG A 67 18.59 -0.09 6.35
N HIS A 68 18.70 -1.28 5.81
CA HIS A 68 18.75 -1.44 4.36
C HIS A 68 17.40 -1.18 3.70
N THR A 69 16.30 -1.42 4.41
CA THR A 69 14.97 -1.11 3.90
C THR A 69 14.79 0.40 3.72
N LEU A 70 15.13 1.17 4.75
CA LEU A 70 15.02 2.64 4.68
C LEU A 70 15.97 3.21 3.63
N GLN A 71 17.15 2.64 3.49
CA GLN A 71 18.12 3.06 2.48
C GLN A 71 17.60 2.82 1.07
N PHE A 72 17.00 1.65 0.83
CA PHE A 72 16.40 1.34 -0.47
C PHE A 72 15.30 2.33 -0.84
N LEU A 73 14.40 2.63 0.09
CA LEU A 73 13.32 3.58 -0.14
C LEU A 73 13.87 4.98 -0.43
N LYS A 74 14.88 5.40 0.31
CA LYS A 74 15.52 6.71 0.12
C LYS A 74 16.22 6.81 -1.24
N GLU A 75 16.99 5.81 -1.60
CA GLU A 75 17.73 5.79 -2.87
C GLU A 75 16.82 5.82 -4.08
N ASN A 76 15.62 5.25 -3.94
CA ASN A 76 14.63 5.22 -5.02
C ASN A 76 13.60 6.35 -4.92
N HIS A 77 13.82 7.32 -4.03
CA HIS A 77 12.98 8.51 -3.87
C HIS A 77 11.52 8.16 -3.59
N VAL A 78 11.28 7.09 -2.82
CA VAL A 78 9.93 6.69 -2.45
C VAL A 78 9.41 7.61 -1.36
N ARG A 79 8.28 8.25 -1.61
CA ARG A 79 7.60 9.05 -0.60
C ARG A 79 6.78 8.14 0.31
N TYR A 80 6.90 8.32 1.60
CA TYR A 80 6.01 7.71 2.59
C TYR A 80 5.97 8.60 3.83
N ASP A 81 4.87 8.49 4.58
CA ASP A 81 4.70 9.28 5.81
C ASP A 81 5.09 8.47 7.04
N HIS A 82 4.79 7.19 7.03
CA HIS A 82 5.11 6.29 8.14
C HIS A 82 5.51 4.92 7.61
N ILE A 83 6.34 4.23 8.39
CA ILE A 83 6.66 2.83 8.16
C ILE A 83 6.67 2.11 9.51
N ILE A 84 5.97 0.97 9.57
CA ILE A 84 5.87 0.15 10.76
C ILE A 84 6.58 -1.17 10.48
N PHE A 85 7.62 -1.44 11.24
CA PHE A 85 8.37 -2.70 11.19
C PHE A 85 7.82 -3.67 12.24
N GLY A 86 8.06 -4.96 12.03
CA GLY A 86 7.71 -5.99 12.99
C GLY A 86 6.22 -6.29 13.07
N ALA A 87 5.46 -5.98 12.03
CA ALA A 87 4.07 -6.42 11.96
C ALA A 87 4.01 -7.94 11.88
N GLY A 88 2.97 -8.53 12.44
CA GLY A 88 2.79 -9.98 12.37
C GLY A 88 2.65 -10.48 10.93
N GLN A 89 2.95 -11.77 10.73
CA GLN A 89 2.84 -12.39 9.41
C GLN A 89 1.44 -12.91 9.09
N GLY A 90 0.53 -12.87 10.04
CA GLY A 90 -0.85 -13.26 9.82
C GLY A 90 -1.65 -12.16 9.13
N GLU A 91 -2.94 -12.32 9.17
CA GLU A 91 -3.86 -11.37 8.55
C GLU A 91 -3.70 -9.97 9.14
N ARG A 92 -3.92 -8.96 8.31
CA ARG A 92 -4.02 -7.57 8.72
C ARG A 92 -5.48 -7.20 8.71
N ILE A 93 -6.00 -6.85 9.88
CA ILE A 93 -7.43 -6.66 10.09
C ILE A 93 -7.68 -5.16 10.28
N LEU A 94 -8.49 -4.59 9.39
CA LEU A 94 -8.89 -3.18 9.46
C LEU A 94 -10.37 -3.13 9.83
N ILE A 95 -10.68 -2.39 10.89
CA ILE A 95 -12.06 -2.16 11.32
C ILE A 95 -12.28 -0.65 11.30
N ASN A 96 -13.18 -0.21 10.41
CA ASN A 96 -13.44 1.21 10.22
C ASN A 96 -14.91 1.42 9.89
N ASP A 97 -15.52 2.46 10.40
CA ASP A 97 -16.94 2.71 10.19
C ASP A 97 -17.21 3.27 8.80
N ASN A 98 -18.38 2.97 8.26
CA ASN A 98 -18.86 3.63 7.06
C ASN A 98 -19.23 5.09 7.40
N LYS A 99 -19.12 5.96 6.40
CA LYS A 99 -19.59 7.34 6.55
C LYS A 99 -21.12 7.38 6.60
N PRO A 100 -21.72 8.39 7.25
CA PRO A 100 -23.19 8.51 7.32
C PRO A 100 -23.87 8.56 5.95
N ASP A 101 -23.19 9.04 4.92
CA ASP A 101 -23.72 9.07 3.55
C ASP A 101 -23.61 7.71 2.84
N GLY A 102 -23.08 6.69 3.51
CA GLY A 102 -22.96 5.34 2.97
C GLY A 102 -21.61 5.00 2.36
N LEU A 103 -20.64 5.93 2.35
CA LEU A 103 -19.33 5.63 1.83
C LEU A 103 -18.67 4.52 2.67
N VAL A 104 -18.28 3.43 1.99
CA VAL A 104 -17.54 2.32 2.60
C VAL A 104 -16.07 2.73 2.68
N THR A 105 -15.52 2.81 3.89
CA THR A 105 -14.19 3.38 4.13
C THR A 105 -13.09 2.34 4.26
N ALA A 106 -13.42 1.09 4.56
CA ALA A 106 -12.43 0.03 4.66
C ALA A 106 -12.30 -0.66 3.30
N VAL A 107 -11.13 -0.52 2.68
CA VAL A 107 -10.82 -1.15 1.38
C VAL A 107 -9.60 -2.04 1.57
N ALA A 108 -9.69 -3.31 1.16
CA ALA A 108 -8.58 -4.23 1.23
C ALA A 108 -8.44 -5.00 -0.08
N ILE A 109 -7.23 -5.04 -0.63
CA ILE A 109 -6.91 -5.74 -1.86
C ILE A 109 -5.93 -6.86 -1.53
N ASN A 110 -6.30 -8.10 -1.84
CA ASN A 110 -5.41 -9.24 -1.70
C ASN A 110 -4.75 -9.52 -3.05
N THR A 111 -3.44 -9.37 -3.10
CA THR A 111 -2.66 -9.60 -4.31
C THR A 111 -2.02 -10.98 -4.31
N THR A 112 -1.55 -11.43 -5.46
CA THR A 112 -0.72 -12.63 -5.56
C THR A 112 0.72 -12.24 -5.24
N ARG A 113 1.41 -13.05 -4.43
CA ARG A 113 2.81 -12.78 -4.07
C ARG A 113 3.66 -12.58 -5.32
N ASP A 114 4.50 -11.56 -5.28
CA ASP A 114 5.41 -11.15 -6.35
C ASP A 114 4.72 -10.68 -7.63
N ARG A 115 3.44 -10.36 -7.55
CA ARG A 115 2.71 -9.70 -8.62
C ARG A 115 2.10 -8.42 -8.08
N PHE A 116 2.46 -7.30 -8.69
CA PHE A 116 1.91 -6.04 -8.25
C PHE A 116 0.40 -5.98 -8.50
N CYS A 117 -0.29 -5.23 -7.65
CA CYS A 117 -1.74 -5.00 -7.71
C CYS A 117 -2.17 -4.51 -9.10
N ARG A 118 -3.17 -5.15 -9.69
CA ARG A 118 -3.72 -4.79 -11.01
C ARG A 118 -4.99 -3.96 -10.90
N THR A 119 -5.52 -3.83 -9.69
CA THR A 119 -6.73 -3.04 -9.45
C THR A 119 -6.50 -1.60 -9.84
N LYS A 120 -7.42 -1.02 -10.60
CA LYS A 120 -7.43 0.41 -10.92
C LYS A 120 -8.23 1.15 -9.87
N PHE A 121 -7.64 2.20 -9.32
CA PHE A 121 -8.30 3.07 -8.35
C PHE A 121 -8.74 4.33 -9.08
N GLU A 122 -10.05 4.58 -9.09
CA GLU A 122 -10.63 5.69 -9.84
C GLU A 122 -11.37 6.62 -8.89
N PRO A 123 -11.14 7.93 -8.97
CA PRO A 123 -11.87 8.88 -8.17
C PRO A 123 -13.32 8.98 -8.67
N ASP A 124 -14.25 9.00 -7.72
CA ASP A 124 -15.66 9.29 -7.98
C ASP A 124 -16.03 10.49 -7.13
N HIS A 125 -16.19 11.65 -7.76
CA HIS A 125 -16.45 12.90 -7.07
C HIS A 125 -17.83 12.97 -6.43
N GLY A 126 -18.71 11.99 -6.72
CA GLY A 126 -20.00 11.86 -6.06
C GLY A 126 -19.94 11.14 -4.72
N LEU A 127 -18.81 10.48 -4.40
CA LEU A 127 -18.65 9.76 -3.15
C LEU A 127 -18.11 10.66 -2.06
N GLY A 128 -18.60 10.46 -0.82
CA GLY A 128 -18.08 11.16 0.34
C GLY A 128 -18.25 12.68 0.29
N THR A 129 -19.32 13.14 -0.35
CA THR A 129 -19.57 14.58 -0.51
C THR A 129 -20.33 15.20 0.66
N MET A 130 -20.90 14.38 1.54
CA MET A 130 -21.62 14.86 2.71
C MET A 130 -20.67 14.93 3.91
N TYR A 131 -20.95 15.88 4.81
CA TYR A 131 -20.19 16.00 6.06
C TYR A 131 -20.55 14.86 7.00
N ASP A 132 -19.57 14.37 7.68
CA ASP A 132 -19.68 13.26 8.63
C ASP A 132 -19.33 13.67 10.04
#